data_7c90c751c99fef2b0105381f316c0920
#
_entry.id   7c90c751c99fef2b0105381f316c0920
#
_cell.length_a   1.000
_cell.length_b   1.000
_cell.length_c   1.000
_cell.angle_alpha   90.00
_cell.angle_beta   90.00
_cell.angle_gamma   90.00
#
_symmetry.space_group_name_H-M   'P 1'
#
loop_
_entity.id
_entity.type
_entity.pdbx_description
1 polymer ?
#
loop_
_entity_poly.entity_id
_entity_poly.type
_entity_poly.pdbx_seq_one_letter_code
_entity_poly.pdbx_strand_id
1 'polypeptide(L)'
;MPRSAPPSRRALLRALAALPASALVLGEAPGLLGTARAAAPPSGSATRYTIVPFLNSDDGTVNVYQSDDATDFRLLKSSAYRPPSNRIRDASVLKHTDGFYYITYTTHTWQDVSTTIGFARSADRLNWTWLYDHPVPISGLSRAWAPEWFVDSDGSVGVVVSCSVTSDEWIFTPYLLKAADQALTAWSSPVALSGIGANHIDTYLVRTGSTYHAFTKNETTKYIEYATASRATGPYTLSRTGDWAGWGSYREGPSVIQLDNGAWRIFFDGYGDGTYYYSDSYDTFATWSAPKALPVLSGTARHFTVIKETVSGGPAVTKNVKRSLQSVNYPTRYWQAQSGLLNLPVVTASSTAAEKQASAFTVVAGLADPGGFSFVAPSGAYLRHWDFRGRFDADDGTSTFAKDATFVARTGSATGSVRFESYNYPGSYLRHYNYQLRVDRSDGTDTFRQDSSFSAWTVRTAPTPSGRTARSR
;
A
#
# COMPACT_ATOMS: atom_id res chain seq x y z
N MET A 1 29.25 52.90 -17.82
CA MET A 1 28.77 51.93 -18.79
C MET A 1 27.37 51.51 -18.39
N PRO A 2 26.35 51.76 -19.23
CA PRO A 2 24.96 51.48 -18.85
C PRO A 2 24.60 50.03 -19.07
N ARG A 3 23.81 49.43 -18.15
CA ARG A 3 23.27 48.10 -18.21
C ARG A 3 22.15 48.03 -19.27
N SER A 4 22.26 47.06 -20.18
CA SER A 4 21.24 46.72 -21.18
C SER A 4 20.07 45.98 -20.57
N ALA A 5 18.84 46.41 -20.90
CA ALA A 5 17.58 45.78 -20.50
C ALA A 5 17.31 44.50 -21.33
N PRO A 6 16.54 43.51 -20.79
CA PRO A 6 16.19 42.29 -21.49
C PRO A 6 15.11 42.53 -22.56
N PRO A 7 15.10 41.79 -23.69
CA PRO A 7 14.15 41.97 -24.78
C PRO A 7 12.72 41.48 -24.40
N SER A 8 11.72 42.21 -24.93
CA SER A 8 10.29 41.99 -24.68
C SER A 8 9.76 40.75 -25.43
N ARG A 9 8.69 40.14 -24.84
CA ARG A 9 7.99 38.92 -25.32
C ARG A 9 7.42 38.97 -26.76
N ARG A 10 7.57 40.05 -27.51
CA ARG A 10 7.06 40.19 -28.90
C ARG A 10 8.02 39.84 -30.02
N ALA A 11 9.28 39.51 -29.72
CA ALA A 11 10.29 39.19 -30.74
C ALA A 11 10.44 37.70 -31.08
N LEU A 12 9.70 36.78 -30.41
CA LEU A 12 9.85 35.32 -30.57
C LEU A 12 8.80 34.65 -31.50
N LEU A 13 7.98 35.44 -32.20
CA LEU A 13 6.85 34.91 -33.01
C LEU A 13 6.98 35.14 -34.52
N ARG A 14 8.20 35.39 -35.07
CA ARG A 14 8.42 35.58 -36.52
C ARG A 14 9.65 34.86 -37.07
N ALA A 15 9.81 33.56 -36.75
CA ALA A 15 10.82 32.73 -37.45
C ALA A 15 10.37 31.26 -37.50
N LEU A 16 9.23 31.01 -38.17
CA LEU A 16 8.81 29.63 -38.54
C LEU A 16 8.05 29.74 -39.87
N ALA A 17 8.80 29.81 -40.96
CA ALA A 17 8.30 29.53 -42.30
C ALA A 17 9.41 28.90 -43.14
N ALA A 18 9.08 27.74 -43.74
CA ALA A 18 9.76 27.03 -44.83
C ALA A 18 10.91 26.09 -44.47
N LEU A 19 10.57 24.81 -44.29
CA LEU A 19 11.39 23.66 -44.68
C LEU A 19 10.48 22.61 -45.33
N PRO A 20 10.98 21.87 -46.38
CA PRO A 20 10.18 20.99 -47.21
C PRO A 20 9.82 19.67 -46.49
N ALA A 21 8.64 19.12 -46.84
CA ALA A 21 8.15 17.84 -46.39
C ALA A 21 9.03 16.68 -46.90
N SER A 22 9.87 16.13 -46.04
CA SER A 22 10.47 14.81 -46.23
C SER A 22 9.61 13.79 -45.48
N ALA A 23 9.10 12.81 -46.19
CA ALA A 23 8.31 11.72 -45.63
C ALA A 23 9.12 10.96 -44.58
N LEU A 24 8.73 11.12 -43.32
CA LEU A 24 9.24 10.31 -42.21
C LEU A 24 8.44 9.00 -42.19
N VAL A 25 9.07 7.91 -42.60
CA VAL A 25 8.56 6.55 -42.35
C VAL A 25 8.65 6.36 -40.83
N LEU A 26 7.48 6.40 -40.16
CA LEU A 26 7.35 6.01 -38.76
C LEU A 26 7.57 4.48 -38.70
N GLY A 27 8.81 4.08 -38.39
CA GLY A 27 9.06 2.74 -37.87
C GLY A 27 8.27 2.55 -36.59
N GLU A 28 7.49 1.47 -36.54
CA GLU A 28 6.79 1.05 -35.33
C GLU A 28 7.78 0.96 -34.17
N ALA A 29 7.55 1.75 -33.14
CA ALA A 29 8.26 1.60 -31.87
C ALA A 29 7.96 0.20 -31.32
N PRO A 30 8.97 -0.56 -30.83
CA PRO A 30 8.70 -1.85 -30.19
C PRO A 30 7.76 -1.62 -29.02
N GLY A 31 6.64 -2.36 -29.03
CA GLY A 31 5.60 -2.25 -28.03
C GLY A 31 6.21 -2.32 -26.63
N LEU A 32 5.87 -1.35 -25.81
CA LEU A 32 6.06 -1.40 -24.37
C LEU A 32 5.43 -2.72 -23.89
N LEU A 33 6.27 -3.69 -23.56
CA LEU A 33 5.88 -4.89 -22.84
C LEU A 33 5.19 -4.41 -21.57
N GLY A 34 3.86 -4.51 -21.55
CA GLY A 34 3.07 -4.18 -20.38
C GLY A 34 3.64 -4.97 -19.21
N THR A 35 4.09 -4.28 -18.19
CA THR A 35 4.45 -4.91 -16.92
C THR A 35 3.28 -5.76 -16.48
N ALA A 36 3.49 -7.07 -16.34
CA ALA A 36 2.46 -7.99 -15.88
C ALA A 36 1.97 -7.49 -14.52
N ARG A 37 0.74 -6.99 -14.52
CA ARG A 37 0.08 -6.53 -13.29
C ARG A 37 -0.19 -7.74 -12.42
N ALA A 38 0.11 -7.66 -11.13
CA ALA A 38 -0.31 -8.67 -10.17
C ALA A 38 -1.83 -8.85 -10.27
N ALA A 39 -2.29 -10.10 -10.37
CA ALA A 39 -3.71 -10.41 -10.45
C ALA A 39 -4.43 -9.89 -9.20
N ALA A 40 -5.60 -9.29 -9.39
CA ALA A 40 -6.46 -8.94 -8.26
C ALA A 40 -6.80 -10.22 -7.46
N PRO A 41 -6.97 -10.11 -6.11
CA PRO A 41 -7.32 -11.26 -5.29
C PRO A 41 -8.55 -12.00 -5.84
N PRO A 42 -8.62 -13.34 -5.72
CA PRO A 42 -9.78 -14.12 -6.14
C PRO A 42 -11.08 -13.61 -5.48
N SER A 43 -12.21 -13.79 -6.14
CA SER A 43 -13.53 -13.48 -5.58
C SER A 43 -13.71 -14.15 -4.21
N GLY A 44 -14.04 -13.37 -3.19
CA GLY A 44 -14.16 -13.85 -1.79
C GLY A 44 -12.85 -13.78 -0.98
N SER A 45 -11.76 -13.27 -1.56
CA SER A 45 -10.55 -12.92 -0.81
C SER A 45 -10.35 -11.40 -0.74
N ALA A 46 -9.59 -10.96 0.24
CA ALA A 46 -9.17 -9.56 0.39
C ALA A 46 -7.66 -9.49 0.60
N THR A 47 -7.07 -8.37 0.24
CA THR A 47 -5.71 -8.05 0.61
C THR A 47 -5.70 -7.39 1.98
N ARG A 48 -4.75 -7.76 2.80
CA ARG A 48 -4.50 -7.21 4.11
C ARG A 48 -3.04 -6.81 4.23
N TYR A 49 -2.80 -5.59 4.69
CA TYR A 49 -1.49 -5.08 5.03
C TYR A 49 -1.41 -4.94 6.55
N THR A 50 -0.36 -5.44 7.16
CA THR A 50 -0.13 -5.33 8.61
C THR A 50 1.22 -4.68 8.87
N ILE A 51 1.27 -3.77 9.83
CA ILE A 51 2.50 -3.15 10.34
C ILE A 51 2.54 -3.24 11.86
N VAL A 52 3.76 -3.27 12.40
CA VAL A 52 4.02 -3.38 13.84
C VAL A 52 5.04 -2.33 14.25
N PRO A 53 4.73 -1.02 14.20
CA PRO A 53 5.66 0.03 14.55
C PRO A 53 5.91 0.11 16.05
N PHE A 54 7.11 0.54 16.45
CA PHE A 54 7.31 1.12 17.77
C PHE A 54 6.81 2.59 17.78
N LEU A 55 6.72 3.18 18.97
CA LEU A 55 6.13 4.50 19.09
C LEU A 55 7.18 5.56 19.36
N ASN A 56 6.98 6.74 18.80
CA ASN A 56 7.84 7.89 19.09
C ASN A 56 7.84 8.29 20.57
N SER A 57 6.73 8.03 21.28
CA SER A 57 6.56 8.33 22.71
C SER A 57 6.97 7.19 23.65
N ASP A 58 7.06 5.96 23.17
CA ASP A 58 7.39 4.77 23.98
C ASP A 58 8.06 3.71 23.09
N ASP A 59 9.38 3.63 23.13
CA ASP A 59 10.19 2.61 22.45
C ASP A 59 10.26 1.27 23.23
N GLY A 60 9.46 1.12 24.25
CA GLY A 60 9.29 -0.13 25.01
C GLY A 60 8.15 -1.00 24.53
N THR A 61 7.33 -0.55 23.58
CA THR A 61 6.17 -1.29 23.09
C THR A 61 5.91 -1.04 21.60
N VAL A 62 5.16 -1.95 20.99
CA VAL A 62 4.67 -1.80 19.63
C VAL A 62 3.16 -1.79 19.56
N ASN A 63 2.63 -1.08 18.57
CA ASN A 63 1.23 -1.16 18.18
C ASN A 63 1.06 -2.07 16.96
N VAL A 64 -0.14 -2.56 16.72
CA VAL A 64 -0.50 -3.27 15.49
C VAL A 64 -1.52 -2.45 14.73
N TYR A 65 -1.21 -2.15 13.46
CA TYR A 65 -2.13 -1.51 12.54
C TYR A 65 -2.42 -2.42 11.33
N GLN A 66 -3.56 -2.21 10.73
CA GLN A 66 -3.97 -2.91 9.51
C GLN A 66 -4.51 -1.92 8.49
N SER A 67 -4.23 -2.21 7.22
CA SER A 67 -4.85 -1.55 6.06
C SER A 67 -5.33 -2.60 5.06
N ASP A 68 -6.27 -2.24 4.18
CA ASP A 68 -6.68 -3.02 3.02
C ASP A 68 -6.26 -2.38 1.69
N ASP A 69 -5.60 -1.20 1.75
CA ASP A 69 -5.12 -0.44 0.59
C ASP A 69 -3.66 0.03 0.72
N ALA A 70 -3.00 -0.34 1.82
CA ALA A 70 -1.63 0.09 2.16
C ALA A 70 -1.48 1.63 2.32
N THR A 71 -2.58 2.34 2.63
CA THR A 71 -2.61 3.80 2.83
C THR A 71 -3.41 4.16 4.07
N ASP A 72 -4.62 3.63 4.20
CA ASP A 72 -5.54 3.88 5.32
C ASP A 72 -5.29 2.83 6.42
N PHE A 73 -4.28 3.08 7.24
CA PHE A 73 -3.94 2.21 8.36
C PHE A 73 -4.79 2.53 9.58
N ARG A 74 -5.45 1.54 10.14
CA ARG A 74 -6.22 1.64 11.39
C ARG A 74 -5.53 0.88 12.52
N LEU A 75 -5.55 1.45 13.71
CA LEU A 75 -5.05 0.79 14.91
C LEU A 75 -5.95 -0.42 15.24
N LEU A 76 -5.35 -1.61 15.34
CA LEU A 76 -6.03 -2.82 15.80
C LEU A 76 -5.80 -3.08 17.28
N LYS A 77 -4.57 -2.88 17.73
CA LYS A 77 -4.19 -3.08 19.12
C LYS A 77 -3.07 -2.14 19.52
N SER A 78 -3.30 -1.36 20.55
CA SER A 78 -2.28 -0.56 21.22
C SER A 78 -1.48 -1.45 22.18
N SER A 79 -0.21 -1.13 22.38
CA SER A 79 0.70 -1.85 23.27
C SER A 79 0.59 -3.37 23.12
N ALA A 80 0.62 -3.82 21.86
CA ALA A 80 0.37 -5.21 21.49
C ALA A 80 1.45 -6.16 22.03
N TYR A 81 2.66 -5.65 22.21
CA TYR A 81 3.78 -6.41 22.74
C TYR A 81 4.79 -5.49 23.43
N ARG A 82 5.32 -5.99 24.55
CA ARG A 82 6.45 -5.43 25.30
C ARG A 82 7.41 -6.57 25.62
N PRO A 83 8.67 -6.52 25.16
CA PRO A 83 9.65 -7.55 25.44
C PRO A 83 10.13 -7.50 26.91
N PRO A 84 10.76 -8.57 27.41
CA PRO A 84 11.34 -8.59 28.76
C PRO A 84 12.38 -7.49 29.00
N SER A 85 13.12 -7.09 27.95
CA SER A 85 14.10 -5.98 27.99
C SER A 85 13.46 -4.60 28.16
N ASN A 86 12.12 -4.47 28.00
CA ASN A 86 11.38 -3.21 27.92
C ASN A 86 11.87 -2.28 26.79
N ARG A 87 12.52 -2.82 25.74
CA ARG A 87 12.98 -2.08 24.58
C ARG A 87 12.66 -2.85 23.29
N ILE A 88 11.97 -2.19 22.39
CA ILE A 88 11.66 -2.71 21.07
C ILE A 88 11.66 -1.55 20.08
N ARG A 89 12.66 -1.52 19.20
CA ARG A 89 12.79 -0.52 18.15
C ARG A 89 12.94 -1.22 16.82
N ASP A 90 12.63 -0.52 15.75
CA ASP A 90 12.87 -0.95 14.37
C ASP A 90 12.29 -2.35 14.08
N ALA A 91 11.04 -2.57 14.52
CA ALA A 91 10.43 -3.89 14.46
C ALA A 91 10.04 -4.26 13.01
N SER A 92 10.62 -5.35 12.53
CA SER A 92 10.29 -5.97 11.25
C SER A 92 9.34 -7.15 11.47
N VAL A 93 8.28 -7.26 10.66
CA VAL A 93 7.27 -8.31 10.77
C VAL A 93 7.30 -9.26 9.58
N LEU A 94 7.14 -10.56 9.85
CA LEU A 94 7.08 -11.64 8.88
C LEU A 94 5.82 -12.48 9.09
N LYS A 95 5.13 -12.87 8.01
CA LYS A 95 4.21 -14.01 8.01
C LYS A 95 4.97 -15.24 7.49
N HIS A 96 5.22 -16.22 8.37
CA HIS A 96 5.97 -17.40 8.05
C HIS A 96 5.07 -18.54 7.53
N THR A 97 5.66 -19.49 6.82
CA THR A 97 4.95 -20.63 6.21
C THR A 97 4.38 -21.62 7.21
N ASP A 98 4.86 -21.60 8.46
CA ASP A 98 4.30 -22.39 9.58
C ASP A 98 2.95 -21.86 10.09
N GLY A 99 2.48 -20.75 9.55
CA GLY A 99 1.20 -20.12 9.91
C GLY A 99 1.30 -19.09 11.01
N PHE A 100 2.45 -18.88 11.63
CA PHE A 100 2.66 -17.84 12.63
C PHE A 100 3.20 -16.55 12.02
N TYR A 101 3.10 -15.49 12.81
CA TYR A 101 3.75 -14.20 12.57
C TYR A 101 4.95 -14.09 13.49
N TYR A 102 6.01 -13.50 12.97
CA TYR A 102 7.24 -13.24 13.72
C TYR A 102 7.60 -11.77 13.63
N ILE A 103 8.11 -11.21 14.71
CA ILE A 103 8.81 -9.94 14.69
C ILE A 103 10.25 -10.15 15.13
N THR A 104 11.17 -9.44 14.47
CA THR A 104 12.54 -9.22 14.93
C THR A 104 12.72 -7.73 15.19
N TYR A 105 13.58 -7.37 16.15
CA TYR A 105 13.66 -5.98 16.59
C TYR A 105 15.01 -5.66 17.28
N THR A 106 15.36 -4.38 17.33
CA THR A 106 16.47 -3.84 18.12
C THR A 106 16.11 -3.88 19.60
N THR A 107 16.97 -4.46 20.44
CA THR A 107 16.71 -4.77 21.85
C THR A 107 17.12 -3.66 22.83
N HIS A 108 17.82 -2.63 22.37
CA HIS A 108 18.41 -1.58 23.20
C HIS A 108 18.16 -0.17 22.64
N THR A 109 18.50 0.87 23.40
CA THR A 109 18.46 2.24 22.91
C THR A 109 19.66 2.53 22.01
N TRP A 110 19.63 3.63 21.26
CA TRP A 110 20.74 4.05 20.41
C TRP A 110 22.01 4.42 21.21
N GLN A 111 21.88 4.69 22.52
CA GLN A 111 23.00 5.03 23.43
C GLN A 111 23.69 3.79 23.99
N ASP A 112 23.03 2.66 23.99
CA ASP A 112 23.53 1.44 24.61
C ASP A 112 24.37 0.61 23.63
N VAL A 113 25.30 -0.18 24.21
CA VAL A 113 25.89 -1.31 23.48
C VAL A 113 24.78 -2.37 23.25
N SER A 114 24.57 -2.72 22.01
CA SER A 114 23.50 -3.65 21.61
C SER A 114 24.06 -4.74 20.71
N THR A 115 24.31 -5.91 21.25
CA THR A 115 24.89 -7.04 20.52
C THR A 115 23.88 -8.13 20.19
N THR A 116 22.61 -7.90 20.50
CA THR A 116 21.52 -8.86 20.29
C THR A 116 20.41 -8.25 19.46
N ILE A 117 19.69 -9.10 18.73
CA ILE A 117 18.41 -8.81 18.11
C ILE A 117 17.33 -9.70 18.74
N GLY A 118 16.15 -9.13 19.00
CA GLY A 118 15.06 -9.84 19.68
C GLY A 118 14.11 -10.52 18.68
N PHE A 119 13.46 -11.59 19.14
CA PHE A 119 12.45 -12.33 18.40
C PHE A 119 11.21 -12.58 19.24
N ALA A 120 10.03 -12.36 18.65
CA ALA A 120 8.75 -12.74 19.22
C ALA A 120 7.83 -13.32 18.16
N ARG A 121 6.82 -14.08 18.59
CA ARG A 121 5.88 -14.82 17.72
C ARG A 121 4.43 -14.54 18.11
N SER A 122 3.54 -14.57 17.12
CA SER A 122 2.09 -14.45 17.31
C SER A 122 1.33 -15.42 16.40
N ALA A 123 0.23 -15.98 16.89
CA ALA A 123 -0.68 -16.75 16.05
C ALA A 123 -1.70 -15.87 15.31
N ASP A 124 -1.96 -14.66 15.80
CA ASP A 124 -3.07 -13.79 15.35
C ASP A 124 -2.64 -12.35 15.01
N ARG A 125 -1.34 -12.03 15.09
CA ARG A 125 -0.73 -10.69 14.94
C ARG A 125 -1.00 -9.74 16.11
N LEU A 126 -1.90 -10.08 17.00
CA LEU A 126 -2.36 -9.19 18.07
C LEU A 126 -1.74 -9.55 19.42
N ASN A 127 -1.53 -10.84 19.66
CA ASN A 127 -0.97 -11.36 20.90
C ASN A 127 0.39 -11.98 20.61
N TRP A 128 1.44 -11.35 21.15
CA TRP A 128 2.82 -11.71 20.90
C TRP A 128 3.45 -12.37 22.14
N THR A 129 4.29 -13.35 21.87
CA THR A 129 5.07 -14.06 22.89
C THR A 129 6.54 -13.92 22.55
N TRP A 130 7.35 -13.48 23.51
CA TRP A 130 8.79 -13.46 23.40
C TRP A 130 9.32 -14.88 23.16
N LEU A 131 10.33 -15.00 22.30
CA LEU A 131 11.00 -16.27 22.02
C LEU A 131 12.41 -16.25 22.63
N TYR A 132 13.25 -15.35 22.16
CA TYR A 132 14.63 -15.22 22.59
C TYR A 132 15.24 -13.92 22.06
N ASP A 133 16.38 -13.53 22.62
CA ASP A 133 17.28 -12.54 22.05
C ASP A 133 18.51 -13.28 21.49
N HIS A 134 18.82 -13.03 20.21
CA HIS A 134 19.91 -13.72 19.51
C HIS A 134 21.17 -12.85 19.53
N PRO A 135 22.27 -13.30 20.16
CA PRO A 135 23.56 -12.65 20.04
C PRO A 135 24.07 -12.74 18.60
N VAL A 136 24.38 -11.59 17.98
CA VAL A 136 24.94 -11.59 16.62
C VAL A 136 26.44 -11.89 16.71
N PRO A 137 26.95 -13.01 16.14
CA PRO A 137 28.30 -13.50 16.42
C PRO A 137 29.36 -12.79 15.54
N ILE A 138 29.56 -11.47 15.79
CA ILE A 138 30.61 -10.68 15.15
C ILE A 138 31.62 -10.28 16.23
N SER A 139 32.89 -10.50 15.96
CA SER A 139 33.96 -10.14 16.89
C SER A 139 34.05 -8.61 17.08
N GLY A 140 34.07 -8.16 18.34
CA GLY A 140 34.09 -6.74 18.67
C GLY A 140 32.81 -5.99 18.35
N LEU A 141 31.68 -6.69 18.18
CA LEU A 141 30.38 -6.06 17.92
C LEU A 141 30.03 -5.06 19.02
N SER A 142 29.64 -3.86 18.62
CA SER A 142 29.15 -2.80 19.49
C SER A 142 27.65 -2.59 19.35
N ARG A 143 27.15 -2.61 18.10
CA ARG A 143 25.74 -2.41 17.81
C ARG A 143 25.23 -3.39 16.77
N ALA A 144 24.03 -3.92 17.01
CA ALA A 144 23.20 -4.70 16.07
C ALA A 144 21.83 -4.04 16.02
N TRP A 145 21.56 -3.26 14.97
CA TRP A 145 20.37 -2.43 14.83
C TRP A 145 19.53 -2.79 13.63
N ALA A 146 18.24 -2.44 13.71
CA ALA A 146 17.27 -2.49 12.64
C ALA A 146 17.32 -3.83 11.86
N PRO A 147 17.01 -4.95 12.53
CA PRO A 147 16.93 -6.23 11.86
C PRO A 147 15.71 -6.27 10.94
N GLU A 148 15.93 -6.59 9.67
CA GLU A 148 14.90 -6.64 8.64
C GLU A 148 14.74 -8.05 8.08
N TRP A 149 13.50 -8.57 8.07
CA TRP A 149 13.21 -9.85 7.45
C TRP A 149 13.45 -9.84 5.95
N PHE A 150 14.05 -10.89 5.45
CA PHE A 150 14.19 -11.15 4.03
C PHE A 150 13.76 -12.59 3.73
N VAL A 151 12.86 -12.77 2.75
CA VAL A 151 12.45 -14.08 2.25
C VAL A 151 12.88 -14.19 0.79
N ASP A 152 13.73 -15.16 0.50
CA ASP A 152 14.19 -15.40 -0.86
C ASP A 152 13.15 -16.20 -1.67
N SER A 153 13.32 -16.28 -2.98
CA SER A 153 12.38 -16.95 -3.89
C SER A 153 12.29 -18.46 -3.71
N ASP A 154 13.29 -19.09 -3.07
CA ASP A 154 13.26 -20.49 -2.69
C ASP A 154 12.56 -20.73 -1.35
N GLY A 155 12.04 -19.68 -0.72
CA GLY A 155 11.38 -19.71 0.58
C GLY A 155 12.35 -19.66 1.76
N SER A 156 13.67 -19.57 1.52
CA SER A 156 14.64 -19.40 2.61
C SER A 156 14.46 -18.04 3.30
N VAL A 157 14.53 -18.04 4.63
CA VAL A 157 14.34 -16.87 5.46
C VAL A 157 15.69 -16.37 5.96
N GLY A 158 15.85 -15.06 5.99
CA GLY A 158 17.00 -14.39 6.58
C GLY A 158 16.62 -13.12 7.31
N VAL A 159 17.58 -12.59 8.04
CA VAL A 159 17.51 -11.26 8.70
C VAL A 159 18.71 -10.45 8.26
N VAL A 160 18.46 -9.26 7.74
CA VAL A 160 19.50 -8.26 7.49
C VAL A 160 19.61 -7.39 8.74
N VAL A 161 20.79 -7.23 9.28
CA VAL A 161 21.03 -6.45 10.49
C VAL A 161 22.18 -5.47 10.28
N SER A 162 22.03 -4.25 10.75
CA SER A 162 23.04 -3.19 10.66
C SER A 162 24.00 -3.32 11.85
N CYS A 163 25.26 -3.63 11.59
CA CYS A 163 26.25 -3.88 12.65
C CYS A 163 27.38 -2.87 12.62
N SER A 164 27.84 -2.43 13.80
CA SER A 164 29.08 -1.70 13.99
C SER A 164 29.97 -2.38 15.02
N VAL A 165 31.28 -2.17 14.92
CA VAL A 165 32.27 -2.77 15.83
C VAL A 165 32.92 -1.69 16.71
N THR A 166 33.49 -2.09 17.84
CA THR A 166 34.06 -1.15 18.83
C THR A 166 35.18 -0.28 18.30
N SER A 167 35.90 -0.72 17.26
CA SER A 167 36.93 0.11 16.60
C SER A 167 36.34 1.25 15.78
N ASP A 168 35.08 1.07 15.27
CA ASP A 168 34.35 2.02 14.42
C ASP A 168 32.87 2.06 14.85
N GLU A 169 32.62 2.48 16.08
CA GLU A 169 31.36 2.34 16.80
C GLU A 169 30.14 2.93 16.08
N TRP A 170 30.34 3.92 15.23
CA TRP A 170 29.27 4.62 14.48
C TRP A 170 29.35 4.40 12.97
N ILE A 171 30.20 3.47 12.53
CA ILE A 171 30.28 3.08 11.12
C ILE A 171 29.60 1.70 10.95
N PHE A 172 28.49 1.69 10.27
CA PHE A 172 27.68 0.50 10.14
C PHE A 172 27.92 -0.23 8.81
N THR A 173 27.82 -1.54 8.87
CA THR A 173 27.77 -2.44 7.72
C THR A 173 26.56 -3.36 7.87
N PRO A 174 25.73 -3.54 6.83
CA PRO A 174 24.63 -4.50 6.86
C PRO A 174 25.14 -5.93 6.68
N TYR A 175 24.63 -6.85 7.49
CA TYR A 175 24.93 -8.29 7.45
C TYR A 175 23.66 -9.10 7.28
N LEU A 176 23.74 -10.18 6.51
CA LEU A 176 22.68 -11.18 6.37
C LEU A 176 22.97 -12.41 7.22
N LEU A 177 22.04 -12.76 8.09
CA LEU A 177 21.95 -14.06 8.78
C LEU A 177 20.85 -14.87 8.10
N LYS A 178 21.12 -16.13 7.74
CA LYS A 178 20.11 -17.04 7.19
C LYS A 178 19.62 -17.98 8.28
N ALA A 179 18.30 -18.22 8.31
CA ALA A 179 17.74 -19.25 9.17
C ALA A 179 18.29 -20.63 8.78
N ALA A 180 18.76 -21.36 9.77
CA ALA A 180 19.27 -22.73 9.58
C ALA A 180 18.18 -23.80 9.82
N ASP A 181 17.04 -23.38 10.38
CA ASP A 181 15.88 -24.24 10.62
C ASP A 181 14.55 -23.52 10.32
N GLN A 182 13.51 -24.32 10.12
CA GLN A 182 12.14 -23.82 9.86
C GLN A 182 11.49 -23.17 11.10
N ALA A 183 12.02 -23.44 12.29
CA ALA A 183 11.49 -22.88 13.53
C ALA A 183 12.06 -21.50 13.84
N LEU A 184 12.97 -21.01 13.00
CA LEU A 184 13.66 -19.73 13.13
C LEU A 184 14.40 -19.60 14.48
N THR A 185 15.03 -20.69 14.95
CA THR A 185 15.74 -20.77 16.23
C THR A 185 17.26 -20.85 16.08
N ALA A 186 17.74 -21.21 14.91
CA ALA A 186 19.15 -21.30 14.58
C ALA A 186 19.49 -20.45 13.35
N TRP A 187 20.64 -19.81 13.38
CA TRP A 187 21.07 -18.86 12.37
C TRP A 187 22.48 -19.18 11.86
N SER A 188 22.74 -18.87 10.61
CA SER A 188 24.07 -18.95 10.03
C SER A 188 24.98 -17.88 10.63
N SER A 189 26.29 -18.03 10.44
CA SER A 189 27.21 -16.91 10.65
C SER A 189 26.80 -15.70 9.79
N PRO A 190 26.92 -14.46 10.33
CA PRO A 190 26.63 -13.24 9.60
C PRO A 190 27.53 -13.07 8.37
N VAL A 191 26.97 -12.71 7.24
CA VAL A 191 27.71 -12.41 6.00
C VAL A 191 27.47 -10.97 5.62
N ALA A 192 28.51 -10.16 5.52
CA ALA A 192 28.40 -8.75 5.12
C ALA A 192 27.80 -8.62 3.71
N LEU A 193 26.90 -7.68 3.51
CA LEU A 193 26.39 -7.32 2.19
C LEU A 193 27.44 -6.50 1.45
N SER A 194 28.33 -7.21 0.70
CA SER A 194 29.46 -6.55 0.03
C SER A 194 28.98 -5.60 -1.07
N GLY A 195 29.70 -4.48 -1.26
CA GLY A 195 29.45 -3.51 -2.32
C GLY A 195 28.44 -2.40 -1.99
N ILE A 196 27.71 -2.47 -0.87
CA ILE A 196 26.86 -1.37 -0.40
C ILE A 196 27.70 -0.20 0.10
N GLY A 197 28.86 -0.49 0.69
CA GLY A 197 29.75 0.51 1.29
C GLY A 197 29.60 0.60 2.80
N ALA A 198 30.48 1.37 3.42
CA ALA A 198 30.45 1.60 4.86
C ALA A 198 29.37 2.62 5.25
N ASN A 199 28.97 2.58 6.51
CA ASN A 199 28.03 3.50 7.15
C ASN A 199 26.62 3.50 6.53
N HIS A 200 26.10 2.28 6.27
CA HIS A 200 24.72 2.05 5.82
C HIS A 200 23.96 1.25 6.87
N ILE A 201 22.74 1.72 7.18
CA ILE A 201 21.80 1.05 8.12
C ILE A 201 20.44 0.84 7.47
N ASP A 202 19.53 0.15 8.16
CA ASP A 202 18.14 -0.03 7.74
C ASP A 202 18.05 -0.58 6.32
N THR A 203 18.77 -1.67 6.05
CA THR A 203 18.84 -2.22 4.69
C THR A 203 17.70 -3.21 4.45
N TYR A 204 16.76 -2.83 3.59
CA TYR A 204 15.65 -3.67 3.13
C TYR A 204 15.96 -4.30 1.79
N LEU A 205 15.83 -5.64 1.71
CA LEU A 205 16.08 -6.39 0.49
C LEU A 205 14.77 -6.81 -0.20
N VAL A 206 14.74 -6.61 -1.51
CA VAL A 206 13.67 -7.12 -2.39
C VAL A 206 14.31 -7.89 -3.54
N ARG A 207 13.68 -8.98 -3.98
CA ARG A 207 14.10 -9.70 -5.19
C ARG A 207 13.05 -9.58 -6.29
N THR A 208 13.49 -9.24 -7.50
CA THR A 208 12.67 -9.30 -8.72
C THR A 208 13.40 -10.11 -9.78
N GLY A 209 12.80 -11.22 -10.22
CA GLY A 209 13.47 -12.16 -11.12
C GLY A 209 14.78 -12.68 -10.53
N SER A 210 15.90 -12.40 -11.18
CA SER A 210 17.26 -12.78 -10.73
C SER A 210 18.01 -11.65 -10.01
N THR A 211 17.40 -10.47 -9.84
CA THR A 211 18.06 -9.29 -9.28
C THR A 211 17.62 -9.07 -7.83
N TYR A 212 18.58 -8.86 -6.96
CA TYR A 212 18.39 -8.37 -5.59
C TYR A 212 18.55 -6.86 -5.57
N HIS A 213 17.61 -6.20 -4.94
CA HIS A 213 17.53 -4.76 -4.77
C HIS A 213 17.66 -4.44 -3.29
N ALA A 214 18.58 -3.57 -2.94
CA ALA A 214 18.78 -3.08 -1.59
C ALA A 214 18.39 -1.60 -1.52
N PHE A 215 17.47 -1.28 -0.63
CA PHE A 215 17.17 0.08 -0.20
C PHE A 215 17.79 0.25 1.17
N THR A 216 18.69 1.22 1.32
CA THR A 216 19.52 1.33 2.51
C THR A 216 19.75 2.79 2.87
N LYS A 217 19.71 3.13 4.16
CA LYS A 217 20.00 4.47 4.62
C LYS A 217 21.51 4.68 4.73
N ASN A 218 22.01 5.67 4.03
CA ASN A 218 23.36 6.16 4.26
C ASN A 218 23.38 7.04 5.52
N GLU A 219 24.05 6.57 6.59
CA GLU A 219 24.03 7.24 7.88
C GLU A 219 24.88 8.53 7.90
N THR A 220 25.75 8.72 6.90
CA THR A 220 26.50 9.97 6.72
C THR A 220 25.64 11.05 6.05
N THR A 221 24.99 10.72 4.93
CA THR A 221 24.24 11.68 4.12
C THR A 221 22.77 11.79 4.48
N LYS A 222 22.24 10.80 5.24
CA LYS A 222 20.85 10.71 5.72
C LYS A 222 19.81 10.50 4.62
N TYR A 223 20.24 10.01 3.44
CA TYR A 223 19.36 9.62 2.33
C TYR A 223 19.17 8.10 2.29
N ILE A 224 18.03 7.67 1.75
CA ILE A 224 17.83 6.28 1.34
C ILE A 224 18.42 6.10 -0.05
N GLU A 225 19.42 5.25 -0.15
CA GLU A 225 20.15 4.93 -1.37
C GLU A 225 19.75 3.57 -1.92
N TYR A 226 20.13 3.26 -3.14
CA TYR A 226 19.70 2.06 -3.84
C TYR A 226 20.85 1.35 -4.52
N ALA A 227 20.91 0.03 -4.30
CA ALA A 227 21.93 -0.84 -4.88
C ALA A 227 21.29 -2.12 -5.46
N THR A 228 21.99 -2.76 -6.39
CA THR A 228 21.55 -4.03 -7.00
C THR A 228 22.67 -5.07 -6.99
N ALA A 229 22.29 -6.35 -6.93
CA ALA A 229 23.19 -7.50 -7.00
C ALA A 229 22.52 -8.69 -7.67
N SER A 230 23.33 -9.69 -8.07
CA SER A 230 22.85 -10.99 -8.55
C SER A 230 22.72 -12.04 -7.43
N ARG A 231 23.12 -11.71 -6.20
CA ARG A 231 23.05 -12.57 -5.00
C ARG A 231 22.64 -11.75 -3.79
N ALA A 232 21.96 -12.37 -2.84
CA ALA A 232 21.49 -11.70 -1.61
C ALA A 232 22.64 -11.06 -0.80
N THR A 233 23.83 -11.63 -0.81
CA THR A 233 25.01 -11.11 -0.11
C THR A 233 25.91 -10.22 -0.98
N GLY A 234 25.50 -9.93 -2.22
CA GLY A 234 26.27 -9.10 -3.15
C GLY A 234 27.27 -9.91 -4.03
N PRO A 235 28.26 -9.26 -4.65
CA PRO A 235 28.53 -7.81 -4.49
C PRO A 235 27.43 -6.94 -5.07
N TYR A 236 27.01 -5.94 -4.31
CA TYR A 236 26.08 -4.91 -4.72
C TYR A 236 26.79 -3.81 -5.50
N THR A 237 26.09 -3.26 -6.49
CA THR A 237 26.48 -2.01 -7.15
C THR A 237 25.57 -0.92 -6.63
N LEU A 238 26.12 0.02 -5.85
CA LEU A 238 25.43 1.20 -5.39
C LEU A 238 25.24 2.16 -6.58
N SER A 239 24.06 2.15 -7.18
CA SER A 239 23.79 2.82 -8.45
C SER A 239 23.06 4.15 -8.32
N ARG A 240 22.43 4.39 -7.15
CA ARG A 240 21.66 5.61 -6.91
C ARG A 240 21.92 6.10 -5.50
N THR A 241 22.44 7.32 -5.37
CA THR A 241 22.88 7.94 -4.13
C THR A 241 22.29 9.34 -3.97
N GLY A 242 22.37 9.89 -2.76
CA GLY A 242 21.80 11.19 -2.43
C GLY A 242 20.28 11.19 -2.53
N ASP A 243 19.72 12.32 -2.93
CA ASP A 243 18.25 12.47 -3.10
C ASP A 243 17.75 12.03 -4.50
N TRP A 244 18.22 10.85 -4.95
CA TRP A 244 17.96 10.34 -6.28
C TRP A 244 16.50 10.13 -6.64
N ALA A 245 15.65 9.90 -5.62
CA ALA A 245 14.22 9.66 -5.80
C ALA A 245 13.34 10.85 -5.38
N GLY A 246 13.96 11.96 -4.93
CA GLY A 246 13.23 13.15 -4.48
C GLY A 246 12.50 12.99 -3.15
N TRP A 247 12.98 12.07 -2.28
CA TRP A 247 12.34 11.81 -0.97
C TRP A 247 12.83 12.75 0.13
N GLY A 248 13.97 13.43 -0.09
CA GLY A 248 14.62 14.29 0.89
C GLY A 248 15.55 13.52 1.83
N SER A 249 16.28 14.27 2.64
CA SER A 249 17.17 13.73 3.68
C SER A 249 16.42 13.45 4.99
N TYR A 250 17.13 12.85 5.97
CA TYR A 250 16.56 12.42 7.24
C TYR A 250 15.42 11.42 7.08
N ARG A 251 15.63 10.43 6.18
CA ARG A 251 14.71 9.32 5.92
C ARG A 251 15.38 8.02 6.36
N GLU A 252 14.58 7.13 6.99
CA GLU A 252 15.05 5.84 7.48
C GLU A 252 13.98 4.75 7.37
N GLY A 253 14.33 3.50 7.70
CA GLY A 253 13.40 2.38 7.76
C GLY A 253 12.65 2.11 6.47
N PRO A 254 13.32 1.96 5.31
CA PRO A 254 12.62 1.64 4.06
C PRO A 254 11.97 0.27 4.15
N SER A 255 10.70 0.16 3.75
CA SER A 255 9.98 -1.10 3.58
C SER A 255 9.28 -1.11 2.24
N VAL A 256 9.50 -2.15 1.42
CA VAL A 256 9.05 -2.18 0.02
C VAL A 256 8.11 -3.35 -0.22
N ILE A 257 6.94 -3.08 -0.77
CA ILE A 257 5.93 -4.09 -1.11
C ILE A 257 5.41 -3.91 -2.53
N GLN A 258 4.91 -4.98 -3.13
CA GLN A 258 4.16 -4.89 -4.38
C GLN A 258 2.66 -4.84 -4.08
N LEU A 259 2.00 -3.80 -4.58
CA LEU A 259 0.55 -3.60 -4.47
C LEU A 259 -0.22 -4.54 -5.41
N ASP A 260 -1.54 -4.67 -5.21
CA ASP A 260 -2.41 -5.49 -6.07
C ASP A 260 -2.48 -4.98 -7.52
N ASN A 261 -2.21 -3.71 -7.73
CA ASN A 261 -2.15 -3.11 -9.06
C ASN A 261 -0.80 -3.29 -9.77
N GLY A 262 0.14 -4.05 -9.17
CA GLY A 262 1.47 -4.29 -9.71
C GLY A 262 2.49 -3.20 -9.45
N ALA A 263 2.07 -2.03 -8.96
CA ALA A 263 3.01 -0.98 -8.55
C ALA A 263 3.81 -1.43 -7.32
N TRP A 264 5.02 -0.95 -7.22
CA TRP A 264 5.82 -1.07 -6.01
C TRP A 264 5.62 0.15 -5.12
N ARG A 265 5.48 -0.06 -3.83
CA ARG A 265 5.39 0.99 -2.83
C ARG A 265 6.52 0.85 -1.83
N ILE A 266 7.23 1.95 -1.59
CA ILE A 266 8.18 2.10 -0.49
C ILE A 266 7.53 2.93 0.61
N PHE A 267 7.72 2.50 1.86
CA PHE A 267 7.40 3.26 3.06
C PHE A 267 8.70 3.67 3.74
N PHE A 268 8.72 4.81 4.39
CA PHE A 268 9.87 5.27 5.14
C PHE A 268 9.50 6.31 6.21
N ASP A 269 10.27 6.31 7.29
CA ASP A 269 10.15 7.24 8.40
C ASP A 269 10.89 8.54 8.09
N GLY A 270 10.18 9.65 8.09
CA GLY A 270 10.75 11.00 8.03
C GLY A 270 11.06 11.51 9.42
N TYR A 271 12.04 10.90 10.10
CA TYR A 271 12.35 11.21 11.48
C TYR A 271 12.81 12.65 11.74
N GLY A 272 13.24 13.36 10.70
CA GLY A 272 13.60 14.77 10.78
C GLY A 272 12.40 15.73 10.87
N ASP A 273 11.25 15.33 10.35
CA ASP A 273 10.02 16.12 10.32
C ASP A 273 8.82 15.43 11.03
N GLY A 274 9.02 14.22 11.54
CA GLY A 274 8.01 13.44 12.24
C GLY A 274 6.90 12.89 11.33
N THR A 275 7.09 12.88 10.02
CA THR A 275 6.08 12.42 9.06
C THR A 275 6.44 11.04 8.54
N TYR A 276 5.49 10.11 8.56
CA TYR A 276 5.64 8.83 7.89
C TYR A 276 5.17 8.94 6.43
N TYR A 277 6.01 8.45 5.50
CA TYR A 277 5.79 8.63 4.07
C TYR A 277 5.65 7.31 3.32
N TYR A 278 5.05 7.39 2.13
CA TYR A 278 5.16 6.39 1.09
C TYR A 278 5.38 7.04 -0.28
N SER A 279 5.94 6.27 -1.20
CA SER A 279 6.13 6.64 -2.61
C SER A 279 5.89 5.42 -3.49
N ASP A 280 5.40 5.61 -4.71
CA ASP A 280 5.02 4.53 -5.62
C ASP A 280 5.90 4.53 -6.88
N SER A 281 6.30 3.34 -7.33
CA SER A 281 7.00 3.08 -8.58
C SER A 281 6.16 2.15 -9.47
N TYR A 282 6.04 2.50 -10.76
CA TYR A 282 5.29 1.73 -11.76
C TYR A 282 6.21 1.05 -12.79
N ASP A 283 7.52 1.23 -12.66
CA ASP A 283 8.57 0.81 -13.59
C ASP A 283 9.70 0.02 -12.93
N THR A 284 9.36 -0.73 -11.88
CA THR A 284 10.27 -1.58 -11.11
C THR A 284 11.49 -0.81 -10.62
N PHE A 285 11.24 0.23 -9.82
CA PHE A 285 12.22 1.07 -9.12
C PHE A 285 13.03 2.05 -9.98
N ALA A 286 12.71 2.20 -11.28
CA ALA A 286 13.42 3.15 -12.12
C ALA A 286 13.06 4.60 -11.75
N THR A 287 11.77 4.87 -11.50
CA THR A 287 11.28 6.16 -11.03
C THR A 287 10.30 6.01 -9.87
N TRP A 288 10.15 7.05 -9.07
CA TRP A 288 9.27 7.10 -7.93
C TRP A 288 8.39 8.35 -7.95
N SER A 289 7.18 8.24 -7.45
CA SER A 289 6.30 9.38 -7.25
C SER A 289 6.85 10.32 -6.17
N ALA A 290 6.40 11.57 -6.14
CA ALA A 290 6.64 12.42 -4.97
C ALA A 290 6.13 11.73 -3.69
N PRO A 291 6.84 11.87 -2.54
CA PRO A 291 6.45 11.26 -1.29
C PRO A 291 5.11 11.79 -0.81
N LYS A 292 4.30 10.91 -0.25
CA LYS A 292 2.98 11.22 0.31
C LYS A 292 2.94 10.83 1.78
N ALA A 293 2.41 11.72 2.61
CA ALA A 293 2.27 11.46 4.03
C ALA A 293 1.21 10.40 4.34
N LEU A 294 1.42 9.66 5.43
CA LEU A 294 0.46 8.77 6.08
C LEU A 294 -0.01 9.45 7.38
N PRO A 295 -1.10 10.23 7.37
CA PRO A 295 -1.46 11.12 8.49
C PRO A 295 -1.68 10.37 9.81
N VAL A 296 -2.28 9.18 9.77
CA VAL A 296 -2.58 8.36 10.96
C VAL A 296 -1.31 7.87 11.67
N LEU A 297 -0.22 7.69 10.92
CA LEU A 297 1.04 7.16 11.43
C LEU A 297 2.03 8.27 11.77
N SER A 298 1.93 9.42 11.10
CA SER A 298 2.81 10.57 11.31
C SER A 298 2.75 11.08 12.74
N GLY A 299 3.90 11.41 13.31
CA GLY A 299 4.05 11.85 14.70
C GLY A 299 3.96 10.74 15.76
N THR A 300 3.52 9.53 15.37
CA THR A 300 3.26 8.44 16.31
C THR A 300 4.12 7.21 16.02
N ALA A 301 4.02 6.66 14.82
CA ALA A 301 4.71 5.45 14.42
C ALA A 301 6.14 5.75 13.98
N ARG A 302 7.05 4.84 14.33
CA ARG A 302 8.45 4.86 13.93
C ARG A 302 8.78 3.56 13.25
N HIS A 303 9.74 3.58 12.38
CA HIS A 303 10.37 2.50 11.62
C HIS A 303 9.63 1.16 11.74
N PHE A 304 9.03 0.68 10.65
CA PHE A 304 8.32 -0.58 10.58
C PHE A 304 8.46 -1.21 9.20
N THR A 305 8.24 -2.51 9.12
CA THR A 305 8.00 -3.19 7.85
C THR A 305 6.52 -3.48 7.62
N VAL A 306 6.15 -3.65 6.36
CA VAL A 306 4.79 -3.97 5.94
C VAL A 306 4.74 -5.38 5.39
N ILE A 307 3.86 -6.23 5.94
CA ILE A 307 3.51 -7.50 5.29
C ILE A 307 2.19 -7.37 4.54
N LYS A 308 2.14 -8.03 3.39
CA LYS A 308 0.95 -8.17 2.54
C LYS A 308 0.47 -9.60 2.55
N GLU A 309 -0.81 -9.82 2.80
CA GLU A 309 -1.43 -11.13 2.85
C GLU A 309 -2.72 -11.16 2.02
N THR A 310 -2.99 -12.30 1.39
CA THR A 310 -4.33 -12.62 0.89
C THR A 310 -5.10 -13.37 1.97
N VAL A 311 -6.26 -12.83 2.37
CA VAL A 311 -7.09 -13.42 3.42
C VAL A 311 -8.46 -13.82 2.88
N SER A 312 -9.06 -14.88 3.41
CA SER A 312 -10.43 -15.25 3.12
C SER A 312 -11.42 -14.26 3.77
N GLY A 313 -12.62 -14.13 3.20
CA GLY A 313 -13.67 -13.25 3.74
C GLY A 313 -13.60 -11.80 3.26
N GLY A 314 -12.96 -11.54 2.12
CA GLY A 314 -13.03 -10.26 1.43
C GLY A 314 -14.46 -9.90 1.01
N PRO A 315 -14.71 -8.64 0.60
CA PRO A 315 -16.03 -8.19 0.22
C PRO A 315 -16.58 -9.03 -0.93
N ALA A 316 -17.69 -9.72 -0.68
CA ALA A 316 -18.35 -10.57 -1.67
C ALA A 316 -19.10 -9.71 -2.69
N VAL A 317 -18.37 -9.10 -3.63
CA VAL A 317 -18.97 -8.42 -4.78
C VAL A 317 -18.99 -9.38 -5.96
N THR A 318 -20.18 -9.80 -6.33
CA THR A 318 -20.39 -10.73 -7.45
C THR A 318 -20.57 -9.95 -8.74
N LYS A 319 -19.84 -10.31 -9.81
CA LYS A 319 -19.98 -9.75 -11.15
C LYS A 319 -21.15 -10.40 -11.92
N ASN A 320 -21.62 -9.71 -12.95
CA ASN A 320 -22.71 -10.12 -13.84
C ASN A 320 -24.07 -10.34 -13.13
N VAL A 321 -24.28 -9.58 -12.05
CA VAL A 321 -25.52 -9.60 -11.28
C VAL A 321 -25.99 -8.18 -10.98
N LYS A 322 -27.29 -8.01 -10.80
CA LYS A 322 -27.86 -6.74 -10.33
C LYS A 322 -27.77 -6.65 -8.81
N ARG A 323 -27.32 -5.51 -8.31
CA ARG A 323 -27.20 -5.20 -6.88
C ARG A 323 -27.74 -3.81 -6.57
N SER A 324 -28.27 -3.66 -5.36
CA SER A 324 -28.52 -2.36 -4.73
C SER A 324 -27.45 -2.14 -3.67
N LEU A 325 -26.82 -0.96 -3.66
CA LEU A 325 -25.74 -0.59 -2.74
C LEU A 325 -26.32 0.30 -1.63
N GLN A 326 -26.36 -0.22 -0.39
CA GLN A 326 -26.90 0.45 0.77
C GLN A 326 -25.77 1.06 1.58
N SER A 327 -25.90 2.31 2.04
CA SER A 327 -24.95 2.93 2.94
C SER A 327 -24.96 2.20 4.30
N VAL A 328 -23.76 1.97 4.86
CA VAL A 328 -23.61 1.31 6.16
C VAL A 328 -24.10 2.22 7.30
N ASN A 329 -23.72 3.49 7.28
CA ASN A 329 -24.10 4.45 8.34
C ASN A 329 -25.47 5.12 8.13
N TYR A 330 -26.07 4.97 6.95
CA TYR A 330 -27.44 5.40 6.66
C TYR A 330 -28.25 4.25 6.06
N PRO A 331 -28.72 3.28 6.82
CA PRO A 331 -29.28 2.02 6.32
C PRO A 331 -30.63 2.12 5.59
N THR A 332 -31.20 3.33 5.51
CA THR A 332 -32.39 3.60 4.66
C THR A 332 -32.01 4.18 3.30
N ARG A 333 -30.71 4.46 3.06
CA ARG A 333 -30.25 5.15 1.85
C ARG A 333 -29.46 4.22 0.95
N TYR A 334 -29.69 4.37 -0.35
CA TYR A 334 -29.11 3.52 -1.39
C TYR A 334 -28.51 4.38 -2.50
N TRP A 335 -27.50 3.83 -3.17
CA TRP A 335 -27.06 4.39 -4.45
C TRP A 335 -28.23 4.50 -5.41
N GLN A 336 -28.33 5.63 -6.10
CA GLN A 336 -29.35 5.83 -7.12
C GLN A 336 -28.82 6.73 -8.23
N ALA A 337 -29.10 6.33 -9.49
CA ALA A 337 -28.88 7.17 -10.65
C ALA A 337 -30.02 8.19 -10.78
N GLN A 338 -29.70 9.48 -10.56
CA GLN A 338 -30.67 10.58 -10.65
C GLN A 338 -30.10 11.68 -11.55
N SER A 339 -30.78 11.99 -12.64
CA SER A 339 -30.34 13.05 -13.59
C SER A 339 -28.88 12.89 -14.02
N GLY A 340 -28.45 11.67 -14.30
CA GLY A 340 -27.07 11.35 -14.71
C GLY A 340 -26.03 11.39 -13.59
N LEU A 341 -26.43 11.60 -12.33
CA LEU A 341 -25.53 11.66 -11.17
C LEU A 341 -25.79 10.51 -10.21
N LEU A 342 -24.76 10.08 -9.49
CA LEU A 342 -24.88 9.09 -8.43
C LEU A 342 -25.16 9.80 -7.10
N ASN A 343 -26.34 9.54 -6.53
CA ASN A 343 -26.81 10.11 -5.26
C ASN A 343 -27.16 9.02 -4.25
N LEU A 344 -27.45 9.42 -3.01
CA LEU A 344 -27.78 8.53 -1.89
C LEU A 344 -29.14 8.90 -1.26
N PRO A 345 -30.26 8.83 -2.01
CA PRO A 345 -31.59 9.09 -1.44
C PRO A 345 -32.07 7.97 -0.51
N VAL A 346 -33.16 8.27 0.21
CA VAL A 346 -33.89 7.26 0.95
C VAL A 346 -34.67 6.39 -0.01
N VAL A 347 -34.53 5.06 0.12
CA VAL A 347 -35.28 4.06 -0.65
C VAL A 347 -35.89 3.07 0.33
N THR A 348 -37.23 3.00 0.36
CA THR A 348 -37.99 2.16 1.30
C THR A 348 -38.90 1.18 0.57
N ALA A 349 -39.64 0.39 1.32
CA ALA A 349 -40.65 -0.51 0.74
C ALA A 349 -41.74 0.28 -0.02
N SER A 350 -42.07 1.51 0.42
CA SER A 350 -43.06 2.39 -0.20
C SER A 350 -42.52 3.19 -1.39
N SER A 351 -41.22 3.19 -1.66
CA SER A 351 -40.66 3.84 -2.85
C SER A 351 -41.25 3.25 -4.13
N THR A 352 -41.40 4.08 -5.15
CA THR A 352 -41.96 3.69 -6.47
C THR A 352 -41.09 2.62 -7.13
N ALA A 353 -41.67 1.90 -8.09
CA ALA A 353 -40.93 0.92 -8.92
C ALA A 353 -39.77 1.60 -9.66
N ALA A 354 -39.97 2.81 -10.16
CA ALA A 354 -38.94 3.60 -10.88
C ALA A 354 -37.76 3.95 -9.95
N GLU A 355 -38.01 4.41 -8.72
CA GLU A 355 -36.95 4.70 -7.71
C GLU A 355 -36.16 3.46 -7.34
N LYS A 356 -36.84 2.33 -7.13
CA LYS A 356 -36.20 1.05 -6.84
C LYS A 356 -35.35 0.56 -8.03
N GLN A 357 -35.87 0.72 -9.26
CA GLN A 357 -35.12 0.37 -10.47
C GLN A 357 -33.88 1.25 -10.65
N ALA A 358 -34.00 2.57 -10.42
CA ALA A 358 -32.87 3.51 -10.50
C ALA A 358 -31.78 3.24 -9.43
N SER A 359 -32.10 2.43 -8.41
CA SER A 359 -31.17 2.00 -7.36
C SER A 359 -30.61 0.58 -7.58
N ALA A 360 -30.81 0.02 -8.77
CA ALA A 360 -30.35 -1.31 -9.15
C ALA A 360 -29.30 -1.23 -10.26
N PHE A 361 -28.08 -1.61 -9.95
CA PHE A 361 -26.95 -1.55 -10.88
C PHE A 361 -26.49 -2.96 -11.27
N THR A 362 -26.17 -3.16 -12.54
CA THR A 362 -25.46 -4.37 -12.95
C THR A 362 -23.99 -4.19 -12.63
N VAL A 363 -23.46 -5.05 -11.77
CA VAL A 363 -22.03 -5.10 -11.47
C VAL A 363 -21.35 -5.92 -12.56
N VAL A 364 -20.35 -5.35 -13.21
CA VAL A 364 -19.58 -6.03 -14.28
C VAL A 364 -18.09 -6.01 -13.97
N ALA A 365 -17.30 -6.71 -14.77
CA ALA A 365 -15.84 -6.59 -14.72
C ALA A 365 -15.43 -5.14 -15.00
N GLY A 366 -14.38 -4.68 -14.33
CA GLY A 366 -13.85 -3.33 -14.53
C GLY A 366 -13.38 -3.13 -15.97
N LEU A 367 -13.70 -1.97 -16.55
CA LEU A 367 -13.38 -1.67 -17.96
C LEU A 367 -11.86 -1.55 -18.19
N ALA A 368 -11.14 -0.95 -17.24
CA ALA A 368 -9.67 -0.82 -17.32
C ALA A 368 -8.95 -2.08 -16.83
N ASP A 369 -9.59 -2.85 -15.96
CA ASP A 369 -9.02 -4.05 -15.33
C ASP A 369 -10.12 -5.04 -14.98
N PRO A 370 -10.17 -6.20 -15.63
CA PRO A 370 -11.18 -7.24 -15.36
C PRO A 370 -11.19 -7.72 -13.89
N GLY A 371 -10.10 -7.54 -13.14
CA GLY A 371 -10.03 -7.81 -11.70
C GLY A 371 -10.85 -6.82 -10.87
N GLY A 372 -11.01 -5.58 -11.34
CA GLY A 372 -11.84 -4.56 -10.74
C GLY A 372 -13.33 -4.72 -11.05
N PHE A 373 -14.10 -3.69 -10.72
CA PHE A 373 -15.56 -3.62 -10.87
C PHE A 373 -15.97 -2.34 -11.59
N SER A 374 -16.95 -2.46 -12.47
CA SER A 374 -17.69 -1.34 -13.03
C SER A 374 -19.20 -1.53 -12.77
N PHE A 375 -19.93 -0.43 -12.75
CA PHE A 375 -21.36 -0.44 -12.44
C PHE A 375 -22.15 0.15 -13.60
N VAL A 376 -23.14 -0.59 -14.07
CA VAL A 376 -24.00 -0.18 -15.20
C VAL A 376 -25.39 0.15 -14.65
N ALA A 377 -25.85 1.36 -14.89
CA ALA A 377 -27.21 1.80 -14.57
C ALA A 377 -28.24 1.11 -15.46
N PRO A 378 -29.56 1.13 -15.12
CA PRO A 378 -30.62 0.61 -15.98
C PRO A 378 -30.69 1.24 -17.37
N SER A 379 -30.15 2.45 -17.52
CA SER A 379 -30.05 3.13 -18.83
C SER A 379 -28.96 2.56 -19.76
N GLY A 380 -28.08 1.67 -19.24
CA GLY A 380 -26.91 1.18 -19.95
C GLY A 380 -25.65 2.04 -19.75
N ALA A 381 -25.77 3.21 -19.10
CA ALA A 381 -24.63 4.08 -18.82
C ALA A 381 -23.78 3.53 -17.66
N TYR A 382 -22.48 3.73 -17.76
CA TYR A 382 -21.52 3.33 -16.73
C TYR A 382 -21.35 4.41 -15.67
N LEU A 383 -21.24 3.99 -14.39
CA LEU A 383 -20.76 4.85 -13.34
C LEU A 383 -19.28 5.15 -13.58
N ARG A 384 -18.93 6.42 -13.65
CA ARG A 384 -17.56 6.92 -13.61
C ARG A 384 -17.46 8.10 -12.66
N HIS A 385 -16.25 8.48 -12.25
CA HIS A 385 -16.07 9.80 -11.69
C HIS A 385 -15.66 10.80 -12.78
N TRP A 386 -16.20 12.00 -12.67
CA TRP A 386 -15.80 13.16 -13.47
C TRP A 386 -15.71 14.35 -12.53
N ASP A 387 -14.56 15.01 -12.50
CA ASP A 387 -14.27 16.03 -11.49
C ASP A 387 -14.57 15.51 -10.06
N PHE A 388 -14.13 14.27 -9.80
CA PHE A 388 -14.37 13.53 -8.55
C PHE A 388 -15.85 13.34 -8.16
N ARG A 389 -16.81 13.69 -8.98
CA ARG A 389 -18.24 13.44 -8.77
C ARG A 389 -18.67 12.17 -9.46
N GLY A 390 -19.37 11.28 -8.77
CA GLY A 390 -19.96 10.09 -9.36
C GLY A 390 -21.08 10.45 -10.34
N ARG A 391 -20.94 10.02 -11.61
CA ARG A 391 -21.93 10.26 -12.67
C ARG A 391 -22.03 9.07 -13.60
N PHE A 392 -23.09 9.06 -14.39
CA PHE A 392 -23.37 8.00 -15.38
C PHE A 392 -23.24 8.57 -16.78
N ASP A 393 -22.33 8.00 -17.57
CA ASP A 393 -22.10 8.36 -18.97
C ASP A 393 -22.06 7.09 -19.84
N ALA A 394 -22.33 7.25 -21.13
CA ALA A 394 -22.05 6.20 -22.11
C ALA A 394 -20.54 5.99 -22.23
N ASP A 395 -20.12 4.75 -22.41
CA ASP A 395 -18.70 4.44 -22.66
C ASP A 395 -18.28 5.09 -23.98
N ASP A 396 -17.26 5.94 -23.92
CA ASP A 396 -16.69 6.64 -25.08
C ASP A 396 -15.51 5.88 -25.70
N GLY A 397 -15.20 4.68 -25.20
CA GLY A 397 -14.12 3.82 -25.69
C GLY A 397 -12.71 4.31 -25.32
N THR A 398 -12.57 5.39 -24.55
CA THR A 398 -11.26 5.90 -24.18
C THR A 398 -10.69 5.18 -22.96
N SER A 399 -9.34 5.09 -22.89
CA SER A 399 -8.68 4.52 -21.72
C SER A 399 -8.89 5.37 -20.46
N THR A 400 -9.12 6.66 -20.59
CA THR A 400 -9.46 7.55 -19.48
C THR A 400 -10.81 7.20 -18.91
N PHE A 401 -11.83 7.06 -19.78
CA PHE A 401 -13.17 6.61 -19.37
C PHE A 401 -13.09 5.27 -18.64
N ALA A 402 -12.42 4.29 -19.24
CA ALA A 402 -12.27 2.97 -18.66
C ALA A 402 -11.66 3.01 -17.24
N LYS A 403 -10.63 3.84 -17.03
CA LYS A 403 -9.99 4.03 -15.72
C LYS A 403 -10.92 4.72 -14.71
N ASP A 404 -11.62 5.79 -15.14
CA ASP A 404 -12.55 6.54 -14.30
C ASP A 404 -13.78 5.70 -13.88
N ALA A 405 -14.15 4.70 -14.70
CA ALA A 405 -15.29 3.81 -14.48
C ALA A 405 -14.91 2.47 -13.80
N THR A 406 -13.63 2.28 -13.45
CA THR A 406 -13.15 1.06 -12.79
C THR A 406 -12.85 1.33 -11.31
N PHE A 407 -13.32 0.44 -10.44
CA PHE A 407 -13.13 0.52 -9.00
C PHE A 407 -12.59 -0.80 -8.47
N VAL A 408 -11.80 -0.73 -7.39
CA VAL A 408 -11.26 -1.88 -6.67
C VAL A 408 -12.05 -2.06 -5.38
N ALA A 409 -12.58 -3.27 -5.13
CA ALA A 409 -13.31 -3.55 -3.90
C ALA A 409 -12.34 -3.71 -2.73
N ARG A 410 -12.64 -3.04 -1.61
CA ARG A 410 -11.91 -3.10 -0.34
C ARG A 410 -12.87 -3.41 0.79
N THR A 411 -12.35 -3.94 1.90
CA THR A 411 -13.17 -4.26 3.07
C THR A 411 -13.80 -2.99 3.65
N GLY A 412 -15.10 -3.01 3.91
CA GLY A 412 -15.84 -1.90 4.51
C GLY A 412 -15.71 -1.82 6.03
N SER A 413 -16.45 -0.88 6.64
CA SER A 413 -16.46 -0.64 8.08
C SER A 413 -17.28 -1.68 8.88
N ALA A 414 -18.25 -2.32 8.25
CA ALA A 414 -19.07 -3.38 8.83
C ALA A 414 -18.76 -4.74 8.18
N THR A 415 -18.98 -5.82 8.89
CA THR A 415 -18.81 -7.20 8.37
C THR A 415 -19.60 -7.39 7.07
N GLY A 416 -18.94 -7.85 6.02
CA GLY A 416 -19.54 -8.07 4.71
C GLY A 416 -19.81 -6.81 3.88
N SER A 417 -19.50 -5.63 4.39
CA SER A 417 -19.57 -4.38 3.62
C SER A 417 -18.34 -4.17 2.75
N VAL A 418 -18.47 -3.33 1.73
CA VAL A 418 -17.45 -3.04 0.72
C VAL A 418 -17.22 -1.55 0.60
N ARG A 419 -15.98 -1.15 0.35
CA ARG A 419 -15.56 0.18 -0.12
C ARG A 419 -15.10 0.04 -1.57
N PHE A 420 -15.29 1.07 -2.36
CA PHE A 420 -14.87 1.08 -3.78
C PHE A 420 -13.79 2.13 -3.96
N GLU A 421 -12.55 1.66 -4.06
CA GLU A 421 -11.39 2.50 -4.34
C GLU A 421 -11.32 2.83 -5.82
N SER A 422 -11.03 4.08 -6.17
CA SER A 422 -10.83 4.48 -7.57
C SER A 422 -9.59 3.81 -8.16
N TYR A 423 -9.72 3.26 -9.35
CA TYR A 423 -8.64 2.57 -10.05
C TYR A 423 -7.44 3.48 -10.38
N ASN A 424 -7.72 4.70 -10.84
CA ASN A 424 -6.71 5.67 -11.25
C ASN A 424 -6.31 6.68 -10.17
N TYR A 425 -7.00 6.67 -9.02
CA TYR A 425 -6.66 7.48 -7.84
C TYR A 425 -6.56 6.59 -6.60
N PRO A 426 -5.51 5.75 -6.48
CA PRO A 426 -5.31 4.90 -5.30
C PRO A 426 -5.33 5.68 -4.00
N GLY A 427 -5.98 5.12 -2.96
CA GLY A 427 -6.24 5.79 -1.68
C GLY A 427 -7.45 6.72 -1.70
N SER A 428 -8.16 6.81 -2.83
CA SER A 428 -9.40 7.59 -2.95
C SER A 428 -10.60 6.67 -3.18
N TYR A 429 -11.70 6.93 -2.51
CA TYR A 429 -12.86 6.02 -2.46
C TYR A 429 -14.14 6.74 -2.86
N LEU A 430 -15.07 5.98 -3.47
CA LEU A 430 -16.45 6.41 -3.54
C LEU A 430 -16.99 6.54 -2.11
N ARG A 431 -17.36 7.76 -1.72
CA ARG A 431 -18.03 8.04 -0.45
C ARG A 431 -19.20 8.98 -0.65
N HIS A 432 -20.14 9.00 0.27
CA HIS A 432 -21.15 10.06 0.28
C HIS A 432 -20.67 11.27 1.08
N TYR A 433 -20.98 12.44 0.55
CA TYR A 433 -20.87 13.72 1.23
C TYR A 433 -22.12 14.53 0.90
N ASN A 434 -22.89 14.96 1.89
CA ASN A 434 -24.20 15.57 1.69
C ASN A 434 -25.12 14.73 0.77
N TYR A 435 -25.12 13.42 0.95
CA TYR A 435 -25.87 12.42 0.16
C TYR A 435 -25.56 12.40 -1.34
N GLN A 436 -24.46 13.00 -1.76
CA GLN A 436 -23.88 12.88 -3.08
C GLN A 436 -22.69 11.93 -3.05
N LEU A 437 -22.55 11.08 -4.04
CA LEU A 437 -21.38 10.19 -4.13
C LEU A 437 -20.25 10.89 -4.87
N ARG A 438 -19.08 10.86 -4.24
CA ARG A 438 -17.84 11.46 -4.73
C ARG A 438 -16.69 10.47 -4.57
N VAL A 439 -15.62 10.69 -5.34
CA VAL A 439 -14.33 10.04 -5.09
C VAL A 439 -13.46 11.01 -4.33
N ASP A 440 -13.25 10.74 -3.04
CA ASP A 440 -12.39 11.56 -2.18
C ASP A 440 -11.26 10.72 -1.61
N ARG A 441 -10.10 11.34 -1.37
CA ARG A 441 -8.98 10.70 -0.71
C ARG A 441 -9.32 10.39 0.74
N SER A 442 -8.97 9.18 1.20
CA SER A 442 -9.15 8.80 2.61
C SER A 442 -8.34 9.73 3.52
N ASP A 443 -8.98 10.20 4.58
CA ASP A 443 -8.38 10.99 5.66
C ASP A 443 -8.03 10.12 6.89
N GLY A 444 -8.25 8.78 6.79
CA GLY A 444 -7.99 7.81 7.84
C GLY A 444 -9.02 7.81 8.97
N THR A 445 -10.06 8.63 8.92
CA THR A 445 -11.07 8.70 9.98
C THR A 445 -12.11 7.59 9.88
N ASP A 446 -12.69 7.19 11.03
CA ASP A 446 -13.82 6.25 11.07
C ASP A 446 -15.05 6.81 10.34
N THR A 447 -15.27 8.14 10.39
CA THR A 447 -16.35 8.80 9.66
C THR A 447 -16.19 8.60 8.16
N PHE A 448 -14.99 8.89 7.61
CA PHE A 448 -14.72 8.64 6.19
C PHE A 448 -14.93 7.17 5.81
N ARG A 449 -14.44 6.26 6.67
CA ARG A 449 -14.57 4.82 6.45
C ARG A 449 -16.03 4.38 6.42
N GLN A 450 -16.87 4.91 7.31
CA GLN A 450 -18.32 4.64 7.31
C GLN A 450 -19.02 5.23 6.08
N ASP A 451 -18.71 6.49 5.72
CA ASP A 451 -19.27 7.18 4.55
C ASP A 451 -18.93 6.52 3.22
N SER A 452 -17.81 5.79 3.16
CA SER A 452 -17.35 5.06 1.98
C SER A 452 -17.75 3.58 1.97
N SER A 453 -18.49 3.10 2.99
CA SER A 453 -18.85 1.69 3.15
C SER A 453 -20.28 1.41 2.73
N PHE A 454 -20.47 0.33 1.95
CA PHE A 454 -21.76 -0.06 1.38
C PHE A 454 -21.98 -1.57 1.53
N SER A 455 -23.24 -1.96 1.79
CA SER A 455 -23.69 -3.34 1.74
C SER A 455 -24.34 -3.62 0.40
N ALA A 456 -23.92 -4.71 -0.27
CA ALA A 456 -24.48 -5.12 -1.55
C ALA A 456 -25.65 -6.11 -1.32
N TRP A 457 -26.84 -5.72 -1.71
CA TRP A 457 -28.05 -6.52 -1.60
C TRP A 457 -28.55 -7.02 -2.95
N THR A 458 -29.26 -8.15 -2.97
CA THR A 458 -30.11 -8.48 -4.11
C THR A 458 -31.11 -7.37 -4.33
N VAL A 459 -31.38 -7.05 -5.61
CA VAL A 459 -32.28 -5.94 -5.97
C VAL A 459 -33.60 -6.07 -5.22
N ARG A 460 -34.05 -5.01 -4.54
CA ARG A 460 -35.37 -4.95 -3.91
C ARG A 460 -36.44 -4.95 -4.98
N THR A 461 -36.93 -6.13 -5.35
CA THR A 461 -38.17 -6.27 -6.12
C THR A 461 -39.37 -5.92 -5.23
N ALA A 462 -40.40 -5.31 -5.80
CA ALA A 462 -41.67 -5.18 -5.10
C ALA A 462 -42.08 -6.57 -4.54
N PRO A 463 -42.60 -6.67 -3.30
CA PRO A 463 -43.11 -7.95 -2.84
C PRO A 463 -44.14 -8.44 -3.83
N THR A 464 -43.96 -9.65 -4.37
CA THR A 464 -45.00 -10.34 -5.13
C THR A 464 -46.24 -10.39 -4.23
N PRO A 465 -47.43 -9.96 -4.68
CA PRO A 465 -48.63 -10.12 -3.87
C PRO A 465 -48.77 -11.61 -3.53
N SER A 466 -48.67 -11.93 -2.22
CA SER A 466 -48.98 -13.27 -1.75
C SER A 466 -50.41 -13.57 -2.16
N GLY A 467 -50.56 -14.53 -3.10
CA GLY A 467 -51.89 -14.98 -3.53
C GLY A 467 -52.72 -15.35 -2.27
N ARG A 468 -53.77 -14.60 -2.00
CA ARG A 468 -54.80 -15.02 -1.08
C ARG A 468 -55.35 -16.34 -1.63
N THR A 469 -55.01 -17.44 -1.02
CA THR A 469 -55.77 -18.67 -1.17
C THR A 469 -57.17 -18.39 -0.61
N ALA A 470 -58.14 -18.20 -1.52
CA ALA A 470 -59.55 -18.22 -1.13
C ALA A 470 -59.83 -19.60 -0.55
N ARG A 471 -60.08 -19.67 0.76
CA ARG A 471 -60.72 -20.83 1.36
C ARG A 471 -62.19 -20.78 0.93
N SER A 472 -62.58 -21.66 0.06
CA SER A 472 -64.00 -22.00 -0.17
C SER A 472 -64.55 -22.67 1.09
N ARG A 473 -65.68 -22.17 1.49
CA ARG A 473 -66.56 -22.84 2.49
C ARG A 473 -67.21 -24.05 1.83
#